data_38c619a2bb9af8c9f0e3e65fca56fdc0
#
_entry.id   38c619a2bb9af8c9f0e3e65fca56fdc0
#
_cell.length_a   1.000
_cell.length_b   1.000
_cell.length_c   1.000
_cell.angle_alpha   90.00
_cell.angle_beta   90.00
_cell.angle_gamma   90.00
#
_symmetry.space_group_name_H-M   'P 1'
#
loop_
_entity.id
_entity.type
_entity.pdbx_description
1 polymer ?
#
loop_
_entity_poly.entity_id
_entity_poly.type
_entity_poly.pdbx_seq_one_letter_code
_entity_poly.pdbx_strand_id
1 'polypeptide(L)'
;SYVGRKYVSVDYGTQNATVFLLFEKNRKGQWVATKEYYYSGRDEAEQKTDGEYADDMEEFLEGINVESIIVDPAAASFIAELKKRGFKVKKAKNDVLDGIRFVGNLLNLGVLLFLKDCKETIKEFGSYIWDEKAIERGEDKPVKQFDHCMDAARYFAYTIIRRERKWS
;
A
#
# COMPACT_ATOMS: atom_id res chain seq x y z
N SER A 1 -13.80 -15.89 2.35
CA SER A 1 -14.74 -14.77 2.28
C SER A 1 -14.29 -13.62 3.18
N TYR A 2 -14.61 -12.40 2.74
CA TYR A 2 -14.21 -11.18 3.39
C TYR A 2 -15.43 -10.42 3.90
N VAL A 3 -15.25 -9.63 4.94
CA VAL A 3 -16.34 -8.91 5.62
C VAL A 3 -15.96 -7.45 5.85
N GLY A 4 -16.97 -6.59 5.93
CA GLY A 4 -16.78 -5.20 6.29
C GLY A 4 -16.23 -4.33 5.19
N ARG A 5 -15.57 -3.26 5.60
CA ARG A 5 -15.05 -2.23 4.70
C ARG A 5 -13.79 -2.68 3.99
N LYS A 6 -13.66 -2.27 2.73
CA LYS A 6 -12.49 -2.51 1.90
C LYS A 6 -11.78 -1.18 1.65
N TYR A 7 -10.49 -1.24 1.46
CA TYR A 7 -9.67 -0.05 1.22
C TYR A 7 -8.67 -0.31 0.11
N VAL A 8 -8.31 0.73 -0.62
CA VAL A 8 -7.15 0.70 -1.50
C VAL A 8 -6.11 1.63 -0.91
N SER A 9 -4.87 1.23 -0.96
CA SER A 9 -3.73 2.09 -0.60
C SER A 9 -2.83 2.26 -1.81
N VAL A 10 -2.30 3.47 -1.98
CA VAL A 10 -1.53 3.86 -3.16
C VAL A 10 -0.18 4.42 -2.76
N ASP A 11 0.88 3.88 -3.36
CA ASP A 11 2.17 4.56 -3.46
C ASP A 11 2.32 5.08 -4.88
N TYR A 12 2.29 6.40 -5.04
CA TYR A 12 2.23 7.06 -6.33
C TYR A 12 3.60 7.57 -6.75
N GLY A 13 4.18 6.95 -7.76
CA GLY A 13 5.47 7.33 -8.30
C GLY A 13 5.36 7.89 -9.71
N THR A 14 5.95 9.06 -9.96
CA THR A 14 6.00 9.64 -11.30
C THR A 14 7.16 9.10 -12.11
N GLN A 15 8.31 8.86 -11.47
CA GLN A 15 9.52 8.32 -12.11
C GLN A 15 9.81 6.87 -11.71
N ASN A 16 9.17 6.41 -10.66
CA ASN A 16 9.32 5.07 -10.10
C ASN A 16 8.00 4.30 -10.26
N ALA A 17 7.89 3.18 -9.56
CA ALA A 17 6.68 2.39 -9.63
C ALA A 17 5.50 3.08 -8.93
N THR A 18 4.31 2.89 -9.49
CA THR A 18 3.03 3.20 -8.84
C THR A 18 2.38 1.88 -8.45
N VAL A 19 1.92 1.80 -7.22
CA VAL A 19 1.35 0.58 -6.64
C VAL A 19 -0.03 0.88 -6.05
N PHE A 20 -1.00 0.02 -6.37
CA PHE A 20 -2.28 -0.03 -5.66
C PHE A 20 -2.38 -1.37 -4.97
N LEU A 21 -2.76 -1.37 -3.70
CA LEU A 21 -3.06 -2.59 -2.95
C LEU A 21 -4.50 -2.53 -2.43
N LEU A 22 -5.27 -3.56 -2.71
CA LEU A 22 -6.61 -3.72 -2.16
C LEU A 22 -6.53 -4.52 -0.88
N PHE A 23 -7.10 -3.98 0.21
CA PHE A 23 -7.14 -4.62 1.51
C PHE A 23 -8.57 -4.99 1.89
N GLU A 24 -8.74 -6.22 2.31
CA GLU A 24 -10.01 -6.76 2.76
C GLU A 24 -9.81 -7.49 4.08
N LYS A 25 -10.84 -7.49 4.92
CA LYS A 25 -10.78 -8.15 6.22
C LYS A 25 -11.45 -9.52 6.13
N ASN A 26 -10.78 -10.56 6.61
CA ASN A 26 -11.37 -11.89 6.65
C ASN A 26 -12.21 -12.08 7.93
N ARG A 27 -12.89 -13.21 8.03
CA ARG A 27 -13.77 -13.50 9.18
C ARG A 27 -13.03 -13.68 10.49
N LYS A 28 -11.72 -13.91 10.44
CA LYS A 28 -10.87 -13.98 11.65
C LYS A 28 -10.40 -12.62 12.12
N GLY A 29 -10.78 -11.54 11.42
CA GLY A 29 -10.37 -10.19 11.74
C GLY A 29 -8.99 -9.82 11.23
N GLN A 30 -8.39 -10.63 10.38
CA GLN A 30 -7.10 -10.35 9.76
C GLN A 30 -7.30 -9.49 8.51
N TRP A 31 -6.43 -8.53 8.30
CA TRP A 31 -6.39 -7.74 7.07
C TRP A 31 -5.55 -8.46 6.02
N VAL A 32 -6.07 -8.53 4.82
CA VAL A 32 -5.44 -9.27 3.72
C VAL A 32 -5.34 -8.37 2.50
N ALA A 33 -4.13 -8.24 1.96
CA ALA A 33 -3.95 -7.65 0.64
C ALA A 33 -4.36 -8.68 -0.40
N THR A 34 -5.47 -8.43 -1.10
CA THR A 34 -6.09 -9.41 -1.99
C THR A 34 -5.84 -9.14 -3.45
N LYS A 35 -5.45 -7.92 -3.81
CA LYS A 35 -5.22 -7.54 -5.20
C LYS A 35 -4.14 -6.48 -5.28
N GLU A 36 -3.26 -6.61 -6.26
CA GLU A 36 -2.13 -5.73 -6.49
C GLU A 36 -2.14 -5.18 -7.90
N TYR A 37 -1.88 -3.88 -8.02
CA TYR A 37 -1.53 -3.24 -9.27
C TYR A 37 -0.11 -2.70 -9.12
N TYR A 38 0.73 -2.99 -10.09
CA TYR A 38 2.11 -2.52 -10.10
C TYR A 38 2.46 -2.02 -11.50
N TYR A 39 2.84 -0.76 -11.62
CA TYR A 39 3.28 -0.19 -12.88
C TYR A 39 4.57 0.60 -12.65
N SER A 40 5.62 0.24 -13.38
CA SER A 40 6.89 0.95 -13.35
C SER A 40 7.11 1.68 -14.68
N GLY A 41 7.05 3.00 -14.66
CA GLY A 41 7.29 3.82 -15.83
C GLY A 41 8.70 3.63 -16.40
N ARG A 42 9.66 3.29 -15.53
CA ARG A 42 11.04 2.99 -15.96
C ARG A 42 11.10 1.69 -16.76
N ASP A 43 10.47 0.61 -16.25
CA ASP A 43 10.50 -0.71 -16.87
C ASP A 43 9.69 -0.74 -18.15
N GLU A 44 8.56 -0.01 -18.17
CA GLU A 44 7.70 0.09 -19.37
C GLU A 44 8.17 1.16 -20.36
N ALA A 45 9.21 1.93 -20.02
CA ALA A 45 9.73 3.04 -20.79
C ALA A 45 8.69 4.11 -21.15
N GLU A 46 7.62 4.19 -20.37
CA GLU A 46 6.52 5.14 -20.57
C GLU A 46 5.93 5.56 -19.25
N GLN A 47 5.84 6.87 -19.01
CA GLN A 47 5.19 7.41 -17.83
C GLN A 47 3.71 7.65 -18.12
N LYS A 48 2.87 7.28 -17.17
CA LYS A 48 1.42 7.55 -17.24
C LYS A 48 1.10 8.91 -16.61
N THR A 49 0.03 9.51 -17.09
CA THR A 49 -0.54 10.73 -16.52
C THR A 49 -1.43 10.39 -15.31
N ASP A 50 -1.79 11.40 -14.53
CA ASP A 50 -2.77 11.22 -13.45
C ASP A 50 -4.09 10.63 -13.98
N GLY A 51 -4.56 11.12 -15.13
CA GLY A 51 -5.78 10.60 -15.75
C GLY A 51 -5.68 9.13 -16.13
N GLU A 52 -4.56 8.73 -16.69
CA GLU A 52 -4.32 7.34 -17.06
C GLU A 52 -4.26 6.42 -15.82
N TYR A 53 -3.59 6.86 -14.76
CA TYR A 53 -3.60 6.11 -13.50
C TYR A 53 -4.99 6.04 -12.86
N ALA A 54 -5.78 7.11 -12.99
CA ALA A 54 -7.15 7.11 -12.50
C ALA A 54 -8.05 6.16 -13.32
N ASP A 55 -7.83 6.07 -14.64
CA ASP A 55 -8.47 5.05 -15.48
C ASP A 55 -8.13 3.65 -14.99
N ASP A 56 -6.86 3.41 -14.69
CA ASP A 56 -6.38 2.13 -14.18
C ASP A 56 -7.00 1.82 -12.81
N MET A 57 -7.22 2.84 -11.97
CA MET A 57 -7.90 2.66 -10.68
C MET A 57 -9.35 2.25 -10.88
N GLU A 58 -10.05 2.85 -11.82
CA GLU A 58 -11.43 2.48 -12.14
C GLU A 58 -11.51 1.03 -12.59
N GLU A 59 -10.59 0.59 -13.45
CA GLU A 59 -10.48 -0.79 -13.89
C GLU A 59 -10.14 -1.74 -12.74
N PHE A 60 -9.18 -1.34 -11.90
CA PHE A 60 -8.76 -2.10 -10.73
C PHE A 60 -9.91 -2.36 -9.77
N LEU A 61 -10.81 -1.39 -9.63
CA LEU A 61 -11.94 -1.43 -8.71
C LEU A 61 -13.26 -1.82 -9.38
N GLU A 62 -13.24 -2.28 -10.62
CA GLU A 62 -14.45 -2.69 -11.31
C GLU A 62 -15.21 -3.77 -10.51
N GLY A 63 -16.46 -3.49 -10.17
CA GLY A 63 -17.27 -4.38 -9.35
C GLY A 63 -16.90 -4.43 -7.87
N ILE A 64 -15.96 -3.58 -7.43
CA ILE A 64 -15.49 -3.56 -6.04
C ILE A 64 -15.83 -2.20 -5.44
N ASN A 65 -16.54 -2.23 -4.30
CA ASN A 65 -16.88 -1.01 -3.58
C ASN A 65 -15.92 -0.83 -2.40
N VAL A 66 -15.17 0.27 -2.38
CA VAL A 66 -14.22 0.56 -1.31
C VAL A 66 -14.66 1.74 -0.46
N GLU A 67 -14.33 1.72 0.81
CA GLU A 67 -14.61 2.82 1.75
C GLU A 67 -13.82 4.05 1.39
N SER A 68 -12.54 3.90 1.11
CA SER A 68 -11.69 5.00 0.66
C SER A 68 -10.42 4.49 -0.03
N ILE A 69 -9.82 5.41 -0.79
CA ILE A 69 -8.49 5.22 -1.37
C ILE A 69 -7.52 6.07 -0.53
N ILE A 70 -6.51 5.41 0.02
CA ILE A 70 -5.52 6.05 0.89
C ILE A 70 -4.31 6.39 0.04
N VAL A 71 -3.95 7.67 -0.01
CA VAL A 71 -2.88 8.18 -0.88
C VAL A 71 -1.95 9.08 -0.09
N ASP A 72 -0.65 8.97 -0.34
CA ASP A 72 0.33 9.89 0.24
C ASP A 72 -0.06 11.34 -0.10
N PRO A 73 -0.09 12.25 0.89
CA PRO A 73 -0.44 13.66 0.67
C PRO A 73 0.41 14.35 -0.40
N ALA A 74 1.64 13.90 -0.64
CA ALA A 74 2.51 14.46 -1.66
C ALA A 74 1.97 14.29 -3.09
N ALA A 75 1.10 13.31 -3.31
CA ALA A 75 0.49 13.05 -4.61
C ALA A 75 -0.78 13.90 -4.84
N ALA A 76 -0.66 15.21 -4.65
CA ALA A 76 -1.82 16.12 -4.64
C ALA A 76 -2.61 16.11 -5.95
N SER A 77 -1.93 16.04 -7.10
CA SER A 77 -2.61 16.06 -8.41
C SER A 77 -3.40 14.77 -8.66
N PHE A 78 -2.86 13.63 -8.24
CA PHE A 78 -3.57 12.36 -8.35
C PHE A 78 -4.76 12.30 -7.40
N ILE A 79 -4.61 12.80 -6.18
CA ILE A 79 -5.71 12.92 -5.22
C ILE A 79 -6.86 13.73 -5.83
N ALA A 80 -6.54 14.88 -6.44
CA ALA A 80 -7.54 15.73 -7.08
C ALA A 80 -8.26 15.00 -8.21
N GLU A 81 -7.53 14.26 -9.03
CA GLU A 81 -8.11 13.48 -10.14
C GLU A 81 -9.05 12.38 -9.64
N LEU A 82 -8.65 11.65 -8.59
CA LEU A 82 -9.50 10.62 -8.00
C LEU A 82 -10.78 11.21 -7.42
N LYS A 83 -10.70 12.33 -6.72
CA LYS A 83 -11.87 13.03 -6.17
C LYS A 83 -12.81 13.50 -7.26
N LYS A 84 -12.26 14.03 -8.34
CA LYS A 84 -13.03 14.47 -9.52
C LYS A 84 -13.84 13.32 -10.11
N ARG A 85 -13.36 12.11 -10.03
CA ARG A 85 -14.06 10.91 -10.53
C ARG A 85 -15.03 10.31 -9.52
N GLY A 86 -15.20 10.94 -8.36
CA GLY A 86 -16.16 10.54 -7.34
C GLY A 86 -15.61 9.56 -6.29
N PHE A 87 -14.32 9.28 -6.30
CA PHE A 87 -13.71 8.42 -5.27
C PHE A 87 -13.57 9.19 -3.95
N LYS A 88 -13.78 8.49 -2.85
CA LYS A 88 -13.41 9.00 -1.53
C LYS A 88 -11.93 8.79 -1.33
N VAL A 89 -11.20 9.85 -1.08
CA VAL A 89 -9.76 9.81 -0.88
C VAL A 89 -9.42 10.24 0.54
N LYS A 90 -8.56 9.47 1.18
CA LYS A 90 -8.03 9.77 2.50
C LYS A 90 -6.52 9.93 2.40
N LYS A 91 -6.01 11.04 2.93
CA LYS A 91 -4.56 11.27 2.96
C LYS A 91 -3.91 10.31 3.95
N ALA A 92 -2.87 9.63 3.51
CA ALA A 92 -2.14 8.68 4.33
C ALA A 92 -1.40 9.37 5.47
N LYS A 93 -1.35 8.70 6.62
CA LYS A 93 -0.34 8.99 7.63
C LYS A 93 0.94 8.30 7.18
N ASN A 94 1.91 9.10 6.78
CA ASN A 94 3.10 8.61 6.09
C ASN A 94 4.36 8.56 6.96
N ASP A 95 4.22 8.54 8.27
CA ASP A 95 5.32 8.39 9.21
C ASP A 95 6.17 7.17 8.82
N VAL A 96 7.47 7.37 8.64
CA VAL A 96 8.33 6.33 8.08
C VAL A 96 8.74 5.30 9.16
N LEU A 97 9.49 5.72 10.16
CA LEU A 97 10.01 4.77 11.16
C LEU A 97 8.91 4.12 11.98
N ASP A 98 7.99 4.91 12.50
CA ASP A 98 6.88 4.38 13.30
C ASP A 98 5.98 3.48 12.46
N GLY A 99 5.75 3.87 11.20
CA GLY A 99 4.97 3.05 10.27
C GLY A 99 5.62 1.72 9.95
N ILE A 100 6.93 1.70 9.73
CA ILE A 100 7.69 0.47 9.46
C ILE A 100 7.62 -0.47 10.68
N ARG A 101 7.83 0.07 11.87
CA ARG A 101 7.73 -0.72 13.11
C ARG A 101 6.34 -1.30 13.29
N PHE A 102 5.33 -0.48 13.02
CA PHE A 102 3.93 -0.90 13.14
C PHE A 102 3.62 -2.06 12.18
N VAL A 103 4.02 -1.95 10.91
CA VAL A 103 3.84 -3.03 9.92
C VAL A 103 4.56 -4.30 10.40
N GLY A 104 5.79 -4.18 10.85
CA GLY A 104 6.54 -5.32 11.38
C GLY A 104 5.81 -6.04 12.50
N ASN A 105 5.23 -5.29 13.43
CA ASN A 105 4.43 -5.85 14.52
C ASN A 105 3.18 -6.59 14.01
N LEU A 106 2.48 -6.00 13.04
CA LEU A 106 1.29 -6.63 12.46
C LEU A 106 1.61 -7.94 11.76
N LEU A 107 2.74 -7.97 11.07
CA LEU A 107 3.20 -9.18 10.40
C LEU A 107 3.54 -10.29 11.41
N ASN A 108 4.26 -9.93 12.46
CA ASN A 108 4.62 -10.88 13.52
C ASN A 108 3.39 -11.42 14.25
N LEU A 109 2.37 -10.60 14.42
CA LEU A 109 1.11 -11.00 15.05
C LEU A 109 0.19 -11.79 14.09
N GLY A 110 0.51 -11.83 12.81
CA GLY A 110 -0.32 -12.51 11.81
C GLY A 110 -1.65 -11.79 11.54
N VAL A 111 -1.73 -10.48 11.79
CA VAL A 111 -2.96 -9.71 11.54
C VAL A 111 -2.94 -8.97 10.20
N LEU A 112 -1.82 -8.96 9.51
CA LEU A 112 -1.67 -8.44 8.15
C LEU A 112 -1.07 -9.52 7.27
N LEU A 113 -1.78 -9.88 6.22
CA LEU A 113 -1.45 -10.98 5.32
C LEU A 113 -1.46 -10.49 3.87
N PHE A 114 -0.78 -11.21 3.00
CA PHE A 114 -0.75 -10.92 1.55
C PHE A 114 -1.05 -12.19 0.77
N LEU A 115 -1.99 -12.12 -0.16
CA LEU A 115 -2.24 -13.25 -1.07
C LEU A 115 -1.09 -13.41 -2.06
N LYS A 116 -0.94 -14.62 -2.55
CA LYS A 116 0.11 -14.98 -3.53
C LYS A 116 0.05 -14.13 -4.80
N ASP A 117 -1.13 -13.63 -5.15
CA ASP A 117 -1.32 -12.79 -6.34
C ASP A 117 -0.65 -11.42 -6.20
N CYS A 118 -0.33 -10.99 -4.98
CA CYS A 118 0.43 -9.77 -4.72
C CYS A 118 1.93 -10.06 -4.90
N LYS A 119 2.33 -10.39 -6.11
CA LYS A 119 3.67 -10.90 -6.44
C LYS A 119 4.79 -9.90 -6.16
N GLU A 120 4.60 -8.65 -6.53
CA GLU A 120 5.62 -7.63 -6.33
C GLU A 120 5.78 -7.29 -4.85
N THR A 121 4.68 -7.28 -4.10
CA THR A 121 4.71 -7.05 -2.66
C THR A 121 5.48 -8.17 -1.96
N ILE A 122 5.21 -9.42 -2.30
CA ILE A 122 5.90 -10.58 -1.71
C ILE A 122 7.39 -10.56 -2.05
N LYS A 123 7.73 -10.17 -3.27
CA LYS A 123 9.12 -10.03 -3.72
C LYS A 123 9.87 -8.96 -2.92
N GLU A 124 9.24 -7.82 -2.67
CA GLU A 124 9.82 -6.75 -1.84
C GLU A 124 10.02 -7.21 -0.39
N PHE A 125 9.10 -8.01 0.11
CA PHE A 125 9.17 -8.56 1.45
C PHE A 125 10.46 -9.32 1.70
N GLY A 126 10.89 -10.12 0.74
CA GLY A 126 12.15 -10.83 0.81
C GLY A 126 13.35 -9.90 0.99
N SER A 127 13.33 -8.76 0.31
CA SER A 127 14.37 -7.74 0.42
C SER A 127 14.38 -7.06 1.80
N TYR A 128 13.21 -6.78 2.36
CA TYR A 128 13.07 -6.17 3.68
C TYR A 128 13.66 -7.05 4.79
N ILE A 129 13.45 -8.34 4.74
CA ILE A 129 14.00 -9.29 5.74
C ILE A 129 15.52 -9.25 5.73
N TRP A 130 16.14 -9.17 4.56
CA TRP A 130 17.61 -9.08 4.46
C TRP A 130 18.15 -7.81 5.08
N ASP A 131 17.42 -6.72 5.02
CA ASP A 131 17.84 -5.44 5.54
C ASP A 131 17.66 -5.31 7.06
N GLU A 132 16.65 -5.97 7.63
CA GLU A 132 16.57 -6.14 9.09
C GLU A 132 17.80 -6.86 9.63
N LYS A 133 18.27 -7.89 8.93
CA LYS A 133 19.49 -8.59 9.28
C LYS A 133 20.73 -7.71 9.17
N ALA A 134 20.77 -6.79 8.22
CA ALA A 134 21.85 -5.81 8.10
C ALA A 134 21.84 -4.84 9.28
N ILE A 135 20.67 -4.38 9.71
CA ILE A 135 20.49 -3.53 10.88
C ILE A 135 20.95 -4.24 12.15
N GLU A 136 20.58 -5.50 12.30
CA GLU A 136 21.03 -6.34 13.42
C GLU A 136 22.56 -6.50 13.46
N ARG A 137 23.23 -6.42 12.31
CA ARG A 137 24.69 -6.45 12.22
C ARG A 137 25.36 -5.09 12.42
N GLY A 138 24.57 -4.06 12.74
CA GLY A 138 25.09 -2.72 12.97
C GLY A 138 25.34 -1.93 11.70
N GLU A 139 24.84 -2.39 10.57
CA GLU A 139 24.88 -1.62 9.32
C GLU A 139 23.73 -0.61 9.29
N ASP A 140 24.07 0.66 9.45
CA ASP A 140 23.10 1.75 9.46
C ASP A 140 22.75 2.14 8.02
N LYS A 141 21.97 1.32 7.35
CA LYS A 141 21.45 1.62 6.01
C LYS A 141 19.94 1.63 6.02
N PRO A 142 19.31 2.82 5.82
CA PRO A 142 17.90 2.85 5.49
C PRO A 142 17.75 2.18 4.13
N VAL A 143 17.00 1.11 4.12
CA VAL A 143 16.66 0.38 2.93
C VAL A 143 15.65 1.19 2.15
N LYS A 144 16.07 1.78 1.06
CA LYS A 144 15.16 2.47 0.13
C LYS A 144 15.45 2.11 -1.31
N GLN A 145 15.54 0.83 -1.60
CA GLN A 145 15.51 0.37 -2.97
C GLN A 145 14.34 -0.62 -3.10
N PHE A 146 13.36 -0.29 -3.94
CA PHE A 146 12.23 -1.17 -4.27
C PHE A 146 11.27 -1.41 -3.10
N ASP A 147 10.84 -0.32 -2.43
CA ASP A 147 9.95 -0.38 -1.28
C ASP A 147 8.54 0.16 -1.55
N HIS A 148 8.14 0.27 -2.82
CA HIS A 148 6.86 0.89 -3.21
C HIS A 148 5.64 0.11 -2.71
N CYS A 149 5.68 -1.22 -2.79
CA CYS A 149 4.60 -2.04 -2.27
C CYS A 149 4.54 -1.98 -0.74
N MET A 150 5.70 -1.96 -0.09
CA MET A 150 5.79 -1.83 1.36
C MET A 150 5.32 -0.46 1.82
N ASP A 151 5.62 0.60 1.06
CA ASP A 151 5.11 1.94 1.36
C ASP A 151 3.58 1.98 1.26
N ALA A 152 2.99 1.38 0.21
CA ALA A 152 1.55 1.28 0.09
C ALA A 152 0.94 0.51 1.28
N ALA A 153 1.55 -0.59 1.69
CA ALA A 153 1.10 -1.37 2.85
C ALA A 153 1.23 -0.55 4.14
N ARG A 154 2.32 0.18 4.31
CA ARG A 154 2.55 1.06 5.46
C ARG A 154 1.51 2.17 5.54
N TYR A 155 1.17 2.78 4.43
CA TYR A 155 0.12 3.82 4.39
C TYR A 155 -1.22 3.28 4.88
N PHE A 156 -1.61 2.10 4.41
CA PHE A 156 -2.84 1.46 4.88
C PHE A 156 -2.77 1.13 6.36
N ALA A 157 -1.73 0.43 6.78
CA ALA A 157 -1.58 -0.04 8.15
C ALA A 157 -1.57 1.13 9.13
N TYR A 158 -0.77 2.13 8.87
CA TYR A 158 -0.59 3.25 9.80
C TYR A 158 -1.80 4.21 9.80
N THR A 159 -2.53 4.28 8.70
CA THR A 159 -3.73 5.13 8.58
C THR A 159 -4.97 4.44 9.15
N ILE A 160 -5.19 3.17 8.80
CA ILE A 160 -6.45 2.47 9.11
C ILE A 160 -6.28 1.48 10.26
N ILE A 161 -5.34 0.55 10.19
CA ILE A 161 -5.20 -0.50 11.21
C ILE A 161 -4.81 0.11 12.55
N ARG A 162 -3.88 1.03 12.57
CA ARG A 162 -3.46 1.73 13.79
C ARG A 162 -4.65 2.37 14.50
N ARG A 163 -5.51 3.02 13.74
CA ARG A 163 -6.71 3.69 14.26
C ARG A 163 -7.68 2.69 14.88
N GLU A 164 -7.91 1.55 14.23
CA GLU A 164 -8.76 0.49 14.79
C GLU A 164 -8.20 -0.06 16.09
N ARG A 165 -6.91 -0.36 16.12
CA ARG A 165 -6.28 -0.99 17.29
C ARG A 165 -6.13 -0.06 18.48
N LYS A 166 -6.11 1.24 18.24
CA LYS A 166 -6.06 2.25 19.32
C LYS A 166 -7.31 2.26 20.17
N TRP A 167 -8.45 1.81 19.61
CA TRP A 167 -9.74 1.83 20.29
C TRP A 167 -10.22 0.45 20.72
N SER A 168 -9.44 -0.58 20.49
CA SER A 168 -9.79 -1.95 20.89
C SER A 168 -9.22 -2.32 22.26
#